data_76de91c9362195cdf1154a183446de02
#
_entry.id   76de91c9362195cdf1154a183446de02
#
_cell.length_a   1.000
_cell.length_b   1.000
_cell.length_c   1.000
_cell.angle_alpha   90.00
_cell.angle_beta   90.00
_cell.angle_gamma   90.00
#
_symmetry.space_group_name_H-M   'P 1'
#
loop_
_entity.id
_entity.type
_entity.pdbx_description
1 polymer ?
#
loop_
_entity_poly.entity_id
_entity_poly.type
_entity_poly.pdbx_seq_one_letter_code
_entity_poly.pdbx_strand_id
1 'polypeptide(L)'
;MTVVYEDNHIIVVNKTASEIVQADKTGDTPLSETVKQYLKEKYQKPGNVFLGVTHRLDRPVSGLVIFAKTSKALTRLNEMFRTSEVKKTYWAVVKNAPQEPEGELVHFLVRNEKQNKSYAYDKEVPNSKKAILHYRLIGHSENYYLLEVDLKTGRHHQIRCQLAKMGCPIKGDLKYGSPRSNPDGSICLHARRVRFTHPVSKELIELEAPLPEGNLWKGFAID
;
A
#
# COMPACT_ATOMS: atom_id res chain seq x y z
N MET A 1 -9.24 -13.94 5.47
CA MET A 1 -7.84 -13.51 5.22
C MET A 1 -7.27 -14.34 4.07
N THR A 2 -6.64 -13.69 3.11
CA THR A 2 -6.04 -14.36 1.95
C THR A 2 -4.52 -14.33 2.06
N VAL A 3 -3.91 -15.52 2.21
CA VAL A 3 -2.46 -15.68 2.20
C VAL A 3 -2.00 -15.81 0.74
N VAL A 4 -1.08 -14.93 0.34
CA VAL A 4 -0.53 -14.92 -1.02
C VAL A 4 0.76 -15.75 -1.10
N TYR A 5 1.57 -15.71 -0.04
CA TYR A 5 2.83 -16.44 0.06
C TYR A 5 3.16 -16.72 1.52
N GLU A 6 3.73 -17.87 1.80
CA GLU A 6 4.20 -18.21 3.14
C GLU A 6 5.36 -19.20 3.07
N ASP A 7 6.37 -18.95 3.87
CA ASP A 7 7.45 -19.92 4.16
C ASP A 7 7.82 -19.85 5.66
N ASN A 8 8.98 -20.39 6.02
CA ASN A 8 9.42 -20.40 7.42
C ASN A 8 9.76 -19.02 7.99
N HIS A 9 10.00 -18.03 7.14
CA HIS A 9 10.56 -16.74 7.53
C HIS A 9 9.63 -15.56 7.28
N ILE A 10 8.76 -15.65 6.28
CA ILE A 10 7.85 -14.57 5.90
C ILE A 10 6.45 -15.09 5.61
N ILE A 11 5.47 -14.22 5.75
CA ILE A 11 4.10 -14.42 5.28
C ILE A 11 3.62 -13.14 4.63
N VAL A 12 3.03 -13.26 3.44
CA VAL A 12 2.48 -12.12 2.69
C VAL A 12 0.98 -12.35 2.52
N VAL A 13 0.21 -11.37 2.94
CA VAL A 13 -1.25 -11.44 2.88
C VAL A 13 -1.82 -10.31 2.03
N ASN A 14 -2.99 -10.56 1.45
CA ASN A 14 -3.76 -9.56 0.74
C ASN A 14 -4.75 -8.92 1.71
N LYS A 15 -4.40 -7.73 2.21
CA LYS A 15 -5.25 -6.96 3.11
C LYS A 15 -6.47 -6.45 2.36
N THR A 16 -7.65 -6.57 2.96
CA THR A 16 -8.84 -5.87 2.46
C THR A 16 -8.89 -4.44 2.98
N ALA A 17 -9.62 -3.58 2.30
CA ALA A 17 -9.92 -2.24 2.81
C ALA A 17 -10.68 -2.37 4.15
N SER A 18 -10.57 -1.36 4.99
CA SER A 18 -11.09 -1.29 6.36
C SER A 18 -10.29 -2.00 7.45
N GLU A 19 -9.41 -2.93 7.12
CA GLU A 19 -8.50 -3.52 8.09
C GLU A 19 -7.31 -2.60 8.39
N ILE A 20 -6.90 -2.53 9.66
CA ILE A 20 -5.63 -1.91 10.05
C ILE A 20 -4.55 -2.98 10.16
N VAL A 21 -3.31 -2.63 9.81
CA VAL A 21 -2.20 -3.59 9.84
C VAL A 21 -1.76 -3.90 11.27
N GLN A 22 -1.66 -2.87 12.11
CA GLN A 22 -1.28 -3.01 13.51
C GLN A 22 -2.20 -2.17 14.40
N ALA A 23 -2.18 -2.46 15.70
CA ALA A 23 -3.05 -1.81 16.67
C ALA A 23 -2.93 -0.28 16.64
N ASP A 24 -4.05 0.38 16.77
CA ASP A 24 -4.18 1.82 16.89
C ASP A 24 -5.16 2.20 18.02
N LYS A 25 -5.50 3.47 18.09
CA LYS A 25 -6.41 4.00 19.14
C LYS A 25 -7.87 3.58 18.98
N THR A 26 -8.27 2.98 17.86
CA THR A 26 -9.67 2.56 17.61
C THR A 26 -10.07 1.35 18.44
N GLY A 27 -9.11 0.51 18.84
CA GLY A 27 -9.38 -0.75 19.51
C GLY A 27 -9.80 -1.89 18.59
N ASP A 28 -9.81 -1.66 17.28
CA ASP A 28 -10.12 -2.71 16.30
C ASP A 28 -9.02 -3.77 16.28
N THR A 29 -9.40 -5.03 16.03
CA THR A 29 -8.44 -6.13 15.88
C THR A 29 -7.60 -5.92 14.62
N PRO A 30 -6.28 -5.74 14.77
CA PRO A 30 -5.43 -5.51 13.60
C PRO A 30 -5.15 -6.79 12.82
N LEU A 31 -4.80 -6.65 11.55
CA LEU A 31 -4.42 -7.75 10.67
C LEU A 31 -3.28 -8.57 11.27
N SER A 32 -2.32 -7.93 11.96
CA SER A 32 -1.22 -8.62 12.64
C SER A 32 -1.72 -9.66 13.65
N GLU A 33 -2.76 -9.38 14.41
CA GLU A 33 -3.34 -10.34 15.35
C GLU A 33 -4.07 -11.49 14.62
N THR A 34 -4.76 -11.19 13.53
CA THR A 34 -5.39 -12.20 12.68
C THR A 34 -4.38 -13.16 12.09
N VAL A 35 -3.23 -12.64 11.63
CA VAL A 35 -2.13 -13.46 11.10
C VAL A 35 -1.50 -14.32 12.20
N LYS A 36 -1.28 -13.76 13.41
CA LYS A 36 -0.79 -14.54 14.55
C LYS A 36 -1.71 -15.71 14.88
N GLN A 37 -3.02 -15.46 14.91
CA GLN A 37 -4.01 -16.50 15.19
C GLN A 37 -3.99 -17.59 14.11
N TYR A 38 -3.90 -17.21 12.85
CA TYR A 38 -3.74 -18.14 11.72
C TYR A 38 -2.51 -19.04 11.90
N LEU A 39 -1.35 -18.46 12.23
CA LEU A 39 -0.12 -19.22 12.44
C LEU A 39 -0.21 -20.13 13.66
N LYS A 40 -0.81 -19.65 14.74
CA LYS A 40 -1.01 -20.42 15.96
C LYS A 40 -1.83 -21.68 15.69
N GLU A 41 -2.93 -21.55 15.00
CA GLU A 41 -3.82 -22.66 14.65
C GLU A 41 -3.16 -23.63 13.65
N LYS A 42 -2.57 -23.09 12.57
CA LYS A 42 -1.96 -23.90 11.51
C LYS A 42 -0.83 -24.79 12.03
N TYR A 43 0.02 -24.26 12.90
CA TYR A 43 1.20 -24.96 13.41
C TYR A 43 1.01 -25.50 14.83
N GLN A 44 -0.18 -25.38 15.41
CA GLN A 44 -0.52 -25.84 16.77
C GLN A 44 0.49 -25.35 17.81
N LYS A 45 0.84 -24.05 17.72
CA LYS A 45 1.86 -23.45 18.60
C LYS A 45 1.27 -23.16 19.99
N PRO A 46 1.95 -23.57 21.07
CA PRO A 46 1.57 -23.14 22.42
C PRO A 46 2.04 -21.71 22.69
N GLY A 47 1.28 -20.97 23.48
CA GLY A 47 1.67 -19.62 23.90
C GLY A 47 1.58 -18.56 22.80
N ASN A 48 2.37 -17.52 22.94
CA ASN A 48 2.40 -16.40 22.02
C ASN A 48 3.18 -16.71 20.74
N VAL A 49 2.65 -16.26 19.61
CA VAL A 49 3.28 -16.41 18.30
C VAL A 49 4.02 -15.13 17.96
N PHE A 50 5.27 -15.27 17.52
CA PHE A 50 6.02 -14.12 17.00
C PHE A 50 5.51 -13.71 15.62
N LEU A 51 5.31 -12.42 15.42
CA LEU A 51 5.07 -11.82 14.11
C LEU A 51 5.62 -10.40 14.09
N GLY A 52 6.48 -10.12 13.12
CA GLY A 52 7.06 -8.78 12.93
C GLY A 52 6.32 -7.99 11.88
N VAL A 53 5.91 -6.77 12.23
CA VAL A 53 5.32 -5.81 11.28
C VAL A 53 6.46 -5.04 10.63
N THR A 54 6.56 -5.11 9.30
CA THR A 54 7.64 -4.49 8.53
C THR A 54 7.23 -3.18 7.86
N HIS A 55 5.96 -3.08 7.49
CA HIS A 55 5.38 -1.89 6.86
C HIS A 55 3.86 -1.90 7.04
N ARG A 56 3.20 -0.83 6.62
CA ARG A 56 1.75 -0.69 6.75
C ARG A 56 1.13 -0.18 5.45
N LEU A 57 -0.14 -0.54 5.25
CA LEU A 57 -1.05 0.12 4.33
C LEU A 57 -2.09 0.88 5.15
N ASP A 58 -2.53 2.03 4.66
CA ASP A 58 -3.60 2.78 5.30
C ASP A 58 -4.89 1.95 5.38
N ARG A 59 -5.72 2.21 6.39
CA ARG A 59 -6.99 1.48 6.58
C ARG A 59 -7.81 1.34 5.30
N PRO A 60 -8.07 2.41 4.51
CA PRO A 60 -8.92 2.29 3.32
C PRO A 60 -8.24 1.67 2.10
N VAL A 61 -6.97 1.29 2.20
CA VAL A 61 -6.16 0.73 1.10
C VAL A 61 -6.12 -0.79 1.20
N SER A 62 -6.19 -1.47 0.08
CA SER A 62 -6.06 -2.93 -0.03
C SER A 62 -4.71 -3.35 -0.61
N GLY A 63 -4.38 -4.63 -0.50
CA GLY A 63 -3.24 -5.22 -1.18
C GLY A 63 -2.19 -5.86 -0.28
N LEU A 64 -1.01 -6.06 -0.81
CA LEU A 64 0.04 -6.87 -0.21
C LEU A 64 0.66 -6.24 1.04
N VAL A 65 0.70 -7.04 2.11
CA VAL A 65 1.42 -6.72 3.34
C VAL A 65 2.35 -7.88 3.68
N ILE A 66 3.64 -7.57 3.86
CA ILE A 66 4.69 -8.52 4.18
C ILE A 66 4.92 -8.51 5.69
N PHE A 67 4.81 -9.68 6.33
CA PHE A 67 5.15 -9.86 7.75
C PHE A 67 6.34 -10.78 7.89
N ALA A 68 7.16 -10.55 8.91
CA ALA A 68 8.24 -11.44 9.29
C ALA A 68 7.76 -12.47 10.31
N LYS A 69 8.08 -13.75 10.08
CA LYS A 69 7.76 -14.84 10.99
C LYS A 69 8.93 -15.14 11.97
N THR A 70 10.11 -14.58 11.70
CA THR A 70 11.30 -14.72 12.55
C THR A 70 11.94 -13.35 12.80
N SER A 71 12.65 -13.23 13.93
CA SER A 71 13.36 -12.00 14.26
C SER A 71 14.47 -11.68 13.26
N LYS A 72 15.12 -12.67 12.71
CA LYS A 72 16.13 -12.53 11.66
C LYS A 72 15.54 -11.92 10.39
N ALA A 73 14.39 -12.45 9.93
CA ALA A 73 13.69 -11.89 8.78
C ALA A 73 13.19 -10.47 9.05
N LEU A 74 12.69 -10.19 10.26
CA LEU A 74 12.23 -8.85 10.64
C LEU A 74 13.34 -7.81 10.52
N THR A 75 14.50 -8.09 11.09
CA THR A 75 15.66 -7.18 11.04
C THR A 75 16.06 -6.87 9.60
N ARG A 76 16.15 -7.92 8.78
CA ARG A 76 16.56 -7.79 7.38
C ARG A 76 15.51 -7.09 6.51
N LEU A 77 14.23 -7.42 6.69
CA LEU A 77 13.15 -6.75 5.96
C LEU A 77 13.04 -5.27 6.33
N ASN A 78 13.18 -4.92 7.63
CA ASN A 78 13.17 -3.53 8.06
C ASN A 78 14.27 -2.73 7.35
N GLU A 79 15.47 -3.30 7.24
CA GLU A 79 16.57 -2.66 6.51
C GLU A 79 16.24 -2.51 5.02
N MET A 80 15.68 -3.54 4.40
CA MET A 80 15.29 -3.50 2.99
C MET A 80 14.22 -2.44 2.70
N PHE A 81 13.24 -2.27 3.59
CA PHE A 81 12.25 -1.19 3.48
C PHE A 81 12.90 0.19 3.66
N ARG A 82 13.81 0.30 4.62
CA ARG A 82 14.53 1.55 4.88
C ARG A 82 15.35 2.01 3.68
N THR A 83 15.97 1.08 2.96
CA THR A 83 16.83 1.35 1.79
C THR A 83 16.09 1.29 0.46
N SER A 84 14.76 1.15 0.48
CA SER A 84 13.91 1.05 -0.73
C SER A 84 14.25 -0.12 -1.65
N GLU A 85 14.75 -1.21 -1.09
CA GLU A 85 15.03 -2.44 -1.83
C GLU A 85 13.77 -3.28 -2.09
N VAL A 86 12.69 -3.04 -1.34
CA VAL A 86 11.38 -3.63 -1.62
C VAL A 86 10.69 -2.74 -2.65
N LYS A 87 10.52 -3.25 -3.87
CA LYS A 87 9.82 -2.53 -4.95
C LYS A 87 8.32 -2.77 -4.83
N LYS A 88 7.57 -1.68 -4.72
CA LYS A 88 6.11 -1.69 -4.52
C LYS A 88 5.43 -1.02 -5.70
N THR A 89 4.50 -1.74 -6.31
CA THR A 89 3.67 -1.23 -7.40
C THR A 89 2.21 -1.20 -6.95
N TYR A 90 1.59 -0.04 -7.07
CA TYR A 90 0.19 0.17 -6.73
C TYR A 90 -0.64 0.40 -7.99
N TRP A 91 -1.91 0.03 -7.93
CA TRP A 91 -2.91 0.44 -8.89
C TRP A 91 -3.85 1.44 -8.23
N ALA A 92 -4.13 2.52 -8.94
CA ALA A 92 -5.00 3.59 -8.46
C ALA A 92 -6.05 3.92 -9.52
N VAL A 93 -7.30 3.99 -9.11
CA VAL A 93 -8.41 4.43 -9.98
C VAL A 93 -8.66 5.90 -9.73
N VAL A 94 -8.62 6.71 -10.79
CA VAL A 94 -8.85 8.15 -10.74
C VAL A 94 -9.94 8.55 -11.76
N LYS A 95 -10.64 9.65 -11.49
CA LYS A 95 -11.68 10.16 -12.41
C LYS A 95 -11.12 11.06 -13.48
N ASN A 96 -10.06 11.80 -13.15
CA ASN A 96 -9.43 12.73 -14.08
C ASN A 96 -8.22 12.07 -14.71
N ALA A 97 -8.13 12.12 -16.05
CA ALA A 97 -6.94 11.68 -16.76
C ALA A 97 -5.75 12.59 -16.40
N PRO A 98 -4.54 12.03 -16.18
CA PRO A 98 -3.35 12.87 -16.07
C PRO A 98 -3.07 13.57 -17.40
N GLN A 99 -2.43 14.75 -17.35
CA GLN A 99 -2.05 15.49 -18.55
C GLN A 99 -1.10 14.69 -19.45
N GLU A 100 -0.11 14.05 -18.81
CA GLU A 100 0.81 13.16 -19.50
C GLU A 100 0.48 11.70 -19.12
N PRO A 101 0.54 10.77 -20.07
CA PRO A 101 0.21 9.36 -19.80
C PRO A 101 1.21 8.65 -18.89
N GLU A 102 2.39 9.22 -18.72
CA GLU A 102 3.46 8.67 -17.89
C GLU A 102 4.33 9.80 -17.36
N GLY A 103 4.84 9.67 -16.15
CA GLY A 103 5.73 10.67 -15.59
C GLY A 103 6.25 10.32 -14.21
N GLU A 104 7.23 11.09 -13.78
CA GLU A 104 7.76 11.05 -12.43
C GLU A 104 7.23 12.27 -11.66
N LEU A 105 6.69 12.03 -10.46
CA LEU A 105 6.27 13.08 -9.56
C LEU A 105 7.28 13.22 -8.43
N VAL A 106 7.80 14.43 -8.27
CA VAL A 106 8.72 14.80 -7.19
C VAL A 106 8.07 15.94 -6.41
N HIS A 107 7.79 15.69 -5.14
CA HIS A 107 7.24 16.69 -4.22
C HIS A 107 7.96 16.64 -2.88
N PHE A 108 7.70 17.64 -2.07
CA PHE A 108 8.19 17.72 -0.69
C PHE A 108 6.97 17.67 0.24
N LEU A 109 6.85 16.59 1.00
CA LEU A 109 5.66 16.32 1.81
C LEU A 109 5.86 16.73 3.26
N VAL A 110 4.86 17.40 3.80
CA VAL A 110 4.77 17.72 5.23
C VAL A 110 3.56 17.00 5.80
N ARG A 111 3.77 16.19 6.84
CA ARG A 111 2.70 15.51 7.56
C ARG A 111 2.11 16.41 8.63
N ASN A 112 0.79 16.55 8.63
CA ASN A 112 0.04 17.14 9.75
C ASN A 112 -0.58 15.99 10.56
N GLU A 113 0.00 15.68 11.71
CA GLU A 113 -0.45 14.55 12.54
C GLU A 113 -1.86 14.76 13.11
N LYS A 114 -2.22 15.99 13.46
CA LYS A 114 -3.55 16.31 14.01
C LYS A 114 -4.66 16.02 13.00
N GLN A 115 -4.41 16.31 11.72
CA GLN A 115 -5.36 16.04 10.63
C GLN A 115 -5.23 14.64 10.06
N ASN A 116 -4.18 13.91 10.42
CA ASN A 116 -3.79 12.66 9.75
C ASN A 116 -3.76 12.84 8.23
N LYS A 117 -3.06 13.86 7.77
CA LYS A 117 -3.02 14.27 6.36
C LYS A 117 -1.64 14.82 6.01
N SER A 118 -1.19 14.56 4.78
CA SER A 118 0.03 15.14 4.23
C SER A 118 -0.28 16.21 3.20
N TYR A 119 0.63 17.17 3.08
CA TYR A 119 0.57 18.26 2.11
C TYR A 119 1.78 18.22 1.21
N ALA A 120 1.59 18.35 -0.09
CA ALA A 120 2.65 18.30 -1.09
C ALA A 120 3.03 19.71 -1.56
N TYR A 121 4.32 19.98 -1.56
CA TYR A 121 4.90 21.24 -2.05
C TYR A 121 5.86 20.96 -3.20
N ASP A 122 5.94 21.90 -4.15
CA ASP A 122 6.83 21.76 -5.31
C ASP A 122 8.29 22.04 -4.96
N LYS A 123 8.53 22.74 -3.86
CA LYS A 123 9.87 23.08 -3.34
C LYS A 123 10.03 22.61 -1.91
N GLU A 124 11.26 22.37 -1.51
CA GLU A 124 11.58 22.03 -0.13
C GLU A 124 11.11 23.15 0.83
N VAL A 125 10.39 22.75 1.87
CA VAL A 125 9.91 23.62 2.95
C VAL A 125 10.30 23.00 4.29
N PRO A 126 10.28 23.78 5.41
CA PRO A 126 10.62 23.23 6.72
C PRO A 126 9.81 21.98 7.06
N ASN A 127 10.48 20.96 7.62
CA ASN A 127 9.92 19.67 8.00
C ASN A 127 9.41 18.82 6.82
N SER A 128 9.68 19.19 5.58
CA SER A 128 9.30 18.40 4.43
C SER A 128 10.26 17.22 4.19
N LYS A 129 9.72 16.18 3.56
CA LYS A 129 10.49 15.03 3.10
C LYS A 129 10.26 14.84 1.61
N LYS A 130 11.34 14.66 0.86
CA LYS A 130 11.28 14.42 -0.57
C LYS A 130 10.55 13.11 -0.85
N ALA A 131 9.58 13.16 -1.76
CA ALA A 131 8.74 12.03 -2.16
C ALA A 131 8.78 11.88 -3.68
N ILE A 132 9.12 10.69 -4.14
CA ILE A 132 9.28 10.38 -5.55
C ILE A 132 8.44 9.14 -5.89
N LEU A 133 7.61 9.26 -6.91
CA LEU A 133 6.91 8.14 -7.53
C LEU A 133 6.95 8.27 -9.05
N HIS A 134 6.80 7.14 -9.72
CA HIS A 134 6.56 7.07 -11.16
C HIS A 134 5.13 6.58 -11.38
N TYR A 135 4.40 7.19 -12.30
CA TYR A 135 3.07 6.72 -12.68
C TYR A 135 2.98 6.47 -14.17
N ARG A 136 2.07 5.57 -14.54
CA ARG A 136 1.72 5.29 -15.93
C ARG A 136 0.23 5.01 -16.04
N LEU A 137 -0.41 5.65 -17.00
CA LEU A 137 -1.80 5.34 -17.37
C LEU A 137 -1.80 4.00 -18.11
N ILE A 138 -2.43 2.97 -17.54
CA ILE A 138 -2.43 1.62 -18.10
C ILE A 138 -3.80 1.15 -18.58
N GLY A 139 -4.85 1.90 -18.34
CA GLY A 139 -6.18 1.51 -18.76
C GLY A 139 -7.22 2.58 -18.50
N HIS A 140 -8.36 2.40 -19.12
CA HIS A 140 -9.52 3.29 -18.92
C HIS A 140 -10.82 2.49 -18.97
N SER A 141 -11.85 3.05 -18.36
CA SER A 141 -13.23 2.63 -18.52
C SER A 141 -14.05 3.81 -19.02
N GLU A 142 -15.36 3.68 -19.07
CA GLU A 142 -16.23 4.77 -19.52
C GLU A 142 -16.02 6.05 -18.69
N ASN A 143 -15.85 5.91 -17.37
CA ASN A 143 -15.83 7.05 -16.44
C ASN A 143 -14.54 7.21 -15.65
N TYR A 144 -13.60 6.29 -15.75
CA TYR A 144 -12.41 6.25 -14.88
C TYR A 144 -11.16 5.88 -15.64
N TYR A 145 -10.03 6.19 -15.02
CA TYR A 145 -8.69 5.85 -15.51
C TYR A 145 -7.95 5.01 -14.48
N LEU A 146 -7.14 4.08 -14.96
CA LEU A 146 -6.33 3.21 -14.12
C LEU A 146 -4.86 3.61 -14.24
N LEU A 147 -4.26 4.00 -13.12
CA LEU A 147 -2.84 4.33 -13.05
C LEU A 147 -2.07 3.22 -12.35
N GLU A 148 -0.94 2.84 -12.92
CA GLU A 148 0.07 2.03 -12.24
C GLU A 148 1.10 2.98 -11.63
N VAL A 149 1.40 2.80 -10.33
CA VAL A 149 2.28 3.68 -9.56
C VAL A 149 3.40 2.87 -8.95
N ASP A 150 4.64 3.22 -9.30
CA ASP A 150 5.84 2.67 -8.68
C ASP A 150 6.41 3.67 -7.67
N LEU A 151 6.47 3.27 -6.40
CA LEU A 151 7.03 4.09 -5.34
C LEU A 151 8.56 3.98 -5.31
N LYS A 152 9.24 5.13 -5.34
CA LYS A 152 10.67 5.22 -5.05
C LYS A 152 10.94 5.60 -3.60
N THR A 153 9.99 6.25 -2.94
CA THR A 153 9.98 6.58 -1.51
C THR A 153 8.66 6.13 -0.90
N GLY A 154 8.58 6.03 0.41
CA GLY A 154 7.38 5.58 1.11
C GLY A 154 6.94 6.55 2.21
N ARG A 155 6.55 7.78 1.86
CA ARG A 155 6.09 8.79 2.82
C ARG A 155 4.63 8.58 3.19
N HIS A 156 4.23 9.10 4.34
CA HIS A 156 2.84 9.06 4.81
C HIS A 156 1.88 9.62 3.76
N HIS A 157 0.88 8.81 3.35
CA HIS A 157 -0.13 9.14 2.35
C HIS A 157 0.44 9.59 0.99
N GLN A 158 1.63 9.13 0.64
CA GLN A 158 2.38 9.67 -0.49
C GLN A 158 1.60 9.62 -1.80
N ILE A 159 1.10 8.45 -2.23
CA ILE A 159 0.38 8.31 -3.50
C ILE A 159 -0.88 9.17 -3.49
N ARG A 160 -1.64 9.10 -2.41
CA ARG A 160 -2.88 9.87 -2.22
C ARG A 160 -2.64 11.36 -2.38
N CYS A 161 -1.61 11.86 -1.70
CA CYS A 161 -1.24 13.27 -1.67
C CYS A 161 -0.69 13.74 -3.02
N GLN A 162 0.22 12.99 -3.63
CA GLN A 162 0.85 13.38 -4.90
C GLN A 162 -0.09 13.29 -6.08
N LEU A 163 -0.95 12.27 -6.17
CA LEU A 163 -1.95 12.18 -7.23
C LEU A 163 -2.98 13.31 -7.11
N ALA A 164 -3.41 13.66 -5.91
CA ALA A 164 -4.29 14.80 -5.68
C ALA A 164 -3.63 16.12 -6.10
N LYS A 165 -2.34 16.31 -5.77
CA LYS A 165 -1.57 17.49 -6.19
C LYS A 165 -1.48 17.61 -7.71
N MET A 166 -1.39 16.50 -8.41
CA MET A 166 -1.41 16.45 -9.89
C MET A 166 -2.80 16.75 -10.49
N GLY A 167 -3.84 16.82 -9.69
CA GLY A 167 -5.22 16.99 -10.15
C GLY A 167 -5.98 15.70 -10.41
N CYS A 168 -5.45 14.58 -9.97
CA CYS A 168 -6.03 13.24 -10.15
C CYS A 168 -6.28 12.55 -8.79
N PRO A 169 -7.19 13.07 -7.94
CA PRO A 169 -7.48 12.42 -6.67
C PRO A 169 -8.00 11.00 -6.87
N ILE A 170 -7.62 10.10 -5.97
CA ILE A 170 -8.04 8.71 -6.02
C ILE A 170 -9.54 8.61 -5.75
N LYS A 171 -10.23 7.79 -6.53
CA LYS A 171 -11.67 7.55 -6.34
C LYS A 171 -11.95 7.08 -4.92
N GLY A 172 -12.89 7.76 -4.26
CA GLY A 172 -13.30 7.47 -2.88
C GLY A 172 -12.50 8.23 -1.82
N ASP A 173 -11.43 8.92 -2.18
CA ASP A 173 -10.55 9.57 -1.22
C ASP A 173 -10.99 11.01 -0.91
N LEU A 174 -11.98 11.14 -0.01
CA LEU A 174 -12.51 12.44 0.40
C LEU A 174 -11.44 13.34 1.00
N LYS A 175 -10.53 12.77 1.77
CA LYS A 175 -9.47 13.53 2.45
C LYS A 175 -8.60 14.31 1.46
N TYR A 176 -8.43 13.79 0.24
CA TYR A 176 -7.57 14.38 -0.79
C TYR A 176 -8.35 14.90 -2.01
N GLY A 177 -9.65 15.08 -1.87
CA GLY A 177 -10.42 15.85 -2.85
C GLY A 177 -11.35 15.06 -3.77
N SER A 178 -11.52 13.75 -3.56
CA SER A 178 -12.59 13.04 -4.24
C SER A 178 -13.95 13.58 -3.79
N PRO A 179 -14.89 13.83 -4.72
CA PRO A 179 -16.19 14.40 -4.35
C PRO A 179 -17.11 13.44 -3.60
N ARG A 180 -16.85 12.12 -3.71
CA ARG A 180 -17.69 11.08 -3.09
C ARG A 180 -16.82 9.99 -2.47
N SER A 181 -17.26 9.47 -1.32
CA SER A 181 -16.71 8.25 -0.74
C SER A 181 -17.21 7.01 -1.49
N ASN A 182 -16.47 5.90 -1.37
CA ASN A 182 -17.02 4.60 -1.73
C ASN A 182 -17.98 4.13 -0.64
N PRO A 183 -19.01 3.29 -0.99
CA PRO A 183 -20.00 2.84 -0.01
C PRO A 183 -19.41 2.14 1.21
N ASP A 184 -18.29 1.44 1.06
CA ASP A 184 -17.60 0.69 2.13
C ASP A 184 -16.49 1.52 2.83
N GLY A 185 -16.34 2.80 2.47
CA GLY A 185 -15.29 3.66 3.01
C GLY A 185 -13.89 3.40 2.46
N SER A 186 -13.73 2.48 1.52
CA SER A 186 -12.45 2.23 0.86
C SER A 186 -12.09 3.38 -0.09
N ILE A 187 -10.82 3.45 -0.44
CA ILE A 187 -10.34 4.22 -1.59
C ILE A 187 -9.83 3.25 -2.67
N CYS A 188 -9.89 3.65 -3.92
CA CYS A 188 -9.46 2.77 -5.02
C CYS A 188 -7.96 2.80 -5.22
N LEU A 189 -7.23 2.44 -4.17
CA LEU A 189 -5.78 2.27 -4.14
C LEU A 189 -5.46 0.85 -3.66
N HIS A 190 -4.68 0.13 -4.44
CA HIS A 190 -4.39 -1.28 -4.21
C HIS A 190 -2.90 -1.55 -4.36
N ALA A 191 -2.28 -2.11 -3.32
CA ALA A 191 -0.89 -2.56 -3.37
C ALA A 191 -0.81 -3.86 -4.18
N ARG A 192 -0.67 -3.71 -5.50
CA ARG A 192 -0.85 -4.75 -6.51
C ARG A 192 0.30 -5.73 -6.57
N ARG A 193 1.54 -5.23 -6.57
CA ARG A 193 2.74 -6.07 -6.70
C ARG A 193 3.85 -5.66 -5.75
N VAL A 194 4.62 -6.65 -5.32
CA VAL A 194 5.88 -6.43 -4.60
C VAL A 194 6.97 -7.29 -5.23
N ARG A 195 8.18 -6.75 -5.27
CA ARG A 195 9.37 -7.43 -5.74
C ARG A 195 10.52 -7.16 -4.77
N PHE A 196 11.11 -8.22 -4.24
CA PHE A 196 12.19 -8.09 -3.27
C PHE A 196 13.03 -9.37 -3.23
N THR A 197 14.25 -9.25 -2.73
CA THR A 197 15.08 -10.41 -2.44
C THR A 197 14.66 -11.01 -1.10
N HIS A 198 14.41 -12.33 -1.06
CA HIS A 198 14.03 -13.01 0.18
C HIS A 198 15.11 -12.77 1.25
N PRO A 199 14.72 -12.40 2.49
CA PRO A 199 15.68 -11.98 3.50
C PRO A 199 16.62 -13.10 3.98
N VAL A 200 16.28 -14.37 3.76
CA VAL A 200 17.08 -15.51 4.18
C VAL A 200 17.60 -16.32 3.00
N SER A 201 16.72 -16.80 2.12
CA SER A 201 17.12 -17.60 0.95
C SER A 201 17.87 -16.82 -0.12
N LYS A 202 17.72 -15.50 -0.15
CA LYS A 202 18.29 -14.59 -1.17
C LYS A 202 17.72 -14.78 -2.57
N GLU A 203 16.67 -15.57 -2.71
CA GLU A 203 15.94 -15.72 -3.97
C GLU A 203 15.07 -14.48 -4.23
N LEU A 204 14.88 -14.17 -5.52
CA LEU A 204 13.97 -13.12 -5.92
C LEU A 204 12.52 -13.55 -5.72
N ILE A 205 11.76 -12.74 -5.01
CA ILE A 205 10.33 -12.92 -4.78
C ILE A 205 9.57 -11.85 -5.55
N GLU A 206 8.62 -12.29 -6.38
CA GLU A 206 7.68 -11.42 -7.08
C GLU A 206 6.27 -11.91 -6.81
N LEU A 207 5.43 -11.06 -6.22
CA LEU A 207 4.06 -11.41 -5.83
C LEU A 207 3.08 -10.39 -6.35
N GLU A 208 1.91 -10.88 -6.74
CA GLU A 208 0.78 -10.06 -7.18
C GLU A 208 -0.45 -10.36 -6.34
N ALA A 209 -1.10 -9.33 -5.83
CA ALA A 209 -2.35 -9.47 -5.11
C ALA A 209 -3.52 -9.57 -6.09
N PRO A 210 -4.50 -10.46 -5.84
CA PRO A 210 -5.77 -10.40 -6.56
C PRO A 210 -6.38 -8.99 -6.46
N LEU A 211 -7.08 -8.57 -7.50
CA LEU A 211 -7.80 -7.30 -7.46
C LEU A 211 -8.94 -7.34 -6.44
N PRO A 212 -9.28 -6.19 -5.84
CA PRO A 212 -10.46 -6.11 -4.99
C PRO A 212 -11.71 -6.55 -5.75
N GLU A 213 -12.68 -7.11 -5.03
CA GLU A 213 -13.95 -7.52 -5.61
C GLU A 213 -14.73 -6.31 -6.12
N GLY A 214 -15.57 -6.55 -7.13
CA GLY A 214 -16.44 -5.54 -7.72
C GLY A 214 -16.15 -5.31 -9.20
N ASN A 215 -17.12 -4.70 -9.87
CA ASN A 215 -17.07 -4.51 -11.32
C ASN A 215 -16.09 -3.41 -11.74
N LEU A 216 -15.80 -2.47 -10.84
CA LEU A 216 -14.93 -1.34 -11.16
C LEU A 216 -13.54 -1.80 -11.61
N TRP A 217 -12.88 -2.65 -10.80
CA TRP A 217 -11.52 -3.11 -11.08
C TRP A 217 -11.43 -4.03 -12.30
N LYS A 218 -12.52 -4.75 -12.60
CA LYS A 218 -12.60 -5.67 -13.74
C LYS A 218 -13.00 -4.96 -15.04
N GLY A 219 -13.51 -3.74 -14.95
CA GLY A 219 -14.07 -3.00 -16.08
C GLY A 219 -13.06 -2.20 -16.91
N PHE A 220 -11.77 -2.28 -16.58
CA PHE A 220 -10.75 -1.55 -17.31
C PHE A 220 -10.24 -2.35 -18.51
N ALA A 221 -10.22 -1.70 -19.68
CA ALA A 221 -9.42 -2.15 -20.80
C ALA A 221 -7.96 -1.75 -20.51
N ILE A 222 -7.10 -2.74 -20.39
CA ILE A 222 -5.68 -2.53 -20.10
C ILE A 222 -4.89 -2.58 -21.40
N ASP A 223 -4.07 -1.55 -21.63
CA ASP A 223 -3.22 -1.39 -22.81
C ASP A 223 -1.88 -2.13 -22.66
#